data_23b03e080fa2357565f35ff487e57d38
#
_entry.id   23b03e080fa2357565f35ff487e57d38
#
_cell.length_a   1.000
_cell.length_b   1.000
_cell.length_c   1.000
_cell.angle_alpha   90.00
_cell.angle_beta   90.00
_cell.angle_gamma   90.00
#
_symmetry.space_group_name_H-M   'P 1'
#
loop_
_entity.id
_entity.type
_entity.pdbx_description
1 polymer ?
#
loop_
_entity_poly.entity_id
_entity_poly.type
_entity_poly.pdbx_seq_one_letter_code
_entity_poly.pdbx_strand_id
1 'polypeptide(L)'
;MDFDFTDEQRMLKDSVEQLITDRYDFEQRKKYMKEEAGYSRSQWAQYAEMGLLGLPFEERHGGVGGGPVETMIVMEAFGRGLVLEPYLATVVLGGGLVNLGGNDAQRAAILPRIADGSLLLAFAHSEAQSRYDLGDVATTAKRDADGWILDGEKSFVAHGNCADKLIVSARISGDRGSREGIGLFLVDAHAQGVSRKSYETQDGLRAAQITLAGVKVSSNDAIGNPGDPGKALPLIEKVADNALAAVAAEAVGAMAAAHEITMEYLRTRKQFGVAIGSFQALQHRAVDILVSLEQARSMALFATMMVNDPDPAERSKAISAATVQIRRSGKFVGQQVVQLHGGIGMTLEYKIGHYFKRLTAMESLLGDTDHHLAALARAGGLIAASA
;
A
#
# COMPACT_ATOMS: atom_id res chain seq x y z
N MET A 1 -0.67 -27.44 5.10
CA MET A 1 -0.29 -26.06 5.37
C MET A 1 -1.07 -25.64 6.61
N ASP A 2 -0.38 -25.22 7.64
CA ASP A 2 -1.00 -24.67 8.83
C ASP A 2 -1.22 -23.18 8.59
N PHE A 3 -2.46 -22.72 8.74
CA PHE A 3 -2.85 -21.31 8.56
C PHE A 3 -3.05 -20.62 9.92
N ASP A 4 -2.78 -21.32 11.00
CA ASP A 4 -2.93 -20.77 12.34
C ASP A 4 -1.76 -19.84 12.66
N PHE A 5 -2.07 -18.70 13.23
CA PHE A 5 -1.07 -17.78 13.75
C PHE A 5 -0.30 -18.40 14.90
N THR A 6 1.00 -18.12 14.97
CA THR A 6 1.82 -18.40 16.16
C THR A 6 1.31 -17.59 17.36
N ASP A 7 1.76 -17.92 18.56
CA ASP A 7 1.40 -17.14 19.75
C ASP A 7 1.87 -15.69 19.66
N GLU A 8 3.06 -15.47 19.10
CA GLU A 8 3.62 -14.12 18.87
C GLU A 8 2.79 -13.32 17.86
N GLN A 9 2.35 -13.96 16.76
CA GLN A 9 1.49 -13.34 15.76
C GLN A 9 0.10 -13.02 16.32
N ARG A 10 -0.45 -13.88 17.20
CA ARG A 10 -1.70 -13.59 17.92
C ARG A 10 -1.55 -12.40 18.86
N MET A 11 -0.45 -12.34 19.63
CA MET A 11 -0.16 -11.21 20.51
C MET A 11 0.03 -9.89 19.73
N LEU A 12 0.71 -9.94 18.58
CA LEU A 12 0.84 -8.79 17.68
C LEU A 12 -0.53 -8.33 17.21
N LYS A 13 -1.37 -9.24 16.70
CA LYS A 13 -2.72 -8.96 16.23
C LYS A 13 -3.55 -8.26 17.32
N ASP A 14 -3.63 -8.87 18.50
CA ASP A 14 -4.41 -8.34 19.63
C ASP A 14 -3.93 -6.95 20.03
N SER A 15 -2.61 -6.74 20.09
CA SER A 15 -2.00 -5.47 20.46
C SER A 15 -2.30 -4.35 19.46
N VAL A 16 -2.19 -4.65 18.15
CA VAL A 16 -2.47 -3.66 17.10
C VAL A 16 -3.97 -3.37 17.00
N GLU A 17 -4.84 -4.39 17.08
CA GLU A 17 -6.29 -4.20 17.08
C GLU A 17 -6.75 -3.38 18.28
N GLN A 18 -6.18 -3.62 19.47
CA GLN A 18 -6.46 -2.82 20.67
C GLN A 18 -6.04 -1.36 20.48
N LEU A 19 -4.82 -1.12 19.98
CA LEU A 19 -4.34 0.24 19.69
C LEU A 19 -5.30 1.00 18.75
N ILE A 20 -5.70 0.35 17.65
CA ILE A 20 -6.61 0.97 16.68
C ILE A 20 -7.98 1.24 17.29
N THR A 21 -8.50 0.32 18.10
CA THR A 21 -9.78 0.49 18.78
C THR A 21 -9.75 1.66 19.77
N ASP A 22 -8.68 1.81 20.52
CA ASP A 22 -8.57 2.80 21.59
C ASP A 22 -8.21 4.20 21.08
N ARG A 23 -7.48 4.30 19.96
CA ARG A 23 -6.86 5.55 19.49
C ARG A 23 -7.34 6.04 18.14
N TYR A 24 -8.06 5.19 17.37
CA TYR A 24 -8.38 5.48 15.98
C TYR A 24 -9.88 5.41 15.69
N ASP A 25 -10.69 5.96 16.62
CA ASP A 25 -12.12 6.11 16.33
C ASP A 25 -12.35 7.11 15.18
N PHE A 26 -13.57 7.14 14.67
CA PHE A 26 -13.89 7.93 13.48
C PHE A 26 -13.74 9.45 13.70
N GLU A 27 -14.02 9.94 14.91
CA GLU A 27 -13.87 11.36 15.26
C GLU A 27 -12.39 11.74 15.39
N GLN A 28 -11.57 10.86 15.95
CA GLN A 28 -10.12 11.07 16.01
C GLN A 28 -9.51 11.05 14.61
N ARG A 29 -9.92 10.09 13.75
CA ARG A 29 -9.47 10.05 12.34
C ARG A 29 -9.77 11.38 11.62
N LYS A 30 -10.97 11.95 11.82
CA LYS A 30 -11.31 13.26 11.21
C LYS A 30 -10.43 14.41 11.72
N LYS A 31 -9.92 14.34 12.95
CA LYS A 31 -8.95 15.30 13.48
C LYS A 31 -7.58 15.10 12.83
N TYR A 32 -7.10 13.84 12.74
CA TYR A 32 -5.82 13.52 12.12
C TYR A 32 -5.76 13.90 10.64
N MET A 33 -6.84 13.73 9.88
CA MET A 33 -6.94 14.21 8.49
C MET A 33 -6.71 15.71 8.33
N LYS A 34 -7.00 16.50 9.38
CA LYS A 34 -6.86 17.98 9.37
C LYS A 34 -5.46 18.43 9.80
N GLU A 35 -4.62 17.55 10.34
CA GLU A 35 -3.23 17.88 10.64
C GLU A 35 -2.48 18.26 9.34
N GLU A 36 -1.45 19.09 9.46
CA GLU A 36 -0.68 19.60 8.32
C GLU A 36 -0.18 18.48 7.40
N ALA A 37 0.35 17.41 7.98
CA ALA A 37 0.83 16.25 7.24
C ALA A 37 -0.29 15.34 6.71
N GLY A 38 -1.54 15.51 7.19
CA GLY A 38 -2.70 14.68 6.86
C GLY A 38 -2.77 13.37 7.65
N TYR A 39 -1.97 13.22 8.70
CA TYR A 39 -1.95 12.08 9.62
C TYR A 39 -1.43 12.51 10.99
N SER A 40 -1.55 11.67 12.03
CA SER A 40 -1.09 11.99 13.38
C SER A 40 0.36 11.59 13.62
N ARG A 41 1.23 12.57 13.84
CA ARG A 41 2.62 12.32 14.24
C ARG A 41 2.72 11.57 15.59
N SER A 42 1.77 11.78 16.49
CA SER A 42 1.76 11.05 17.77
C SER A 42 1.40 9.57 17.59
N GLN A 43 0.50 9.24 16.66
CA GLN A 43 0.22 7.84 16.34
C GLN A 43 1.42 7.18 15.62
N TRP A 44 2.07 7.90 14.72
CA TRP A 44 3.30 7.42 14.08
C TRP A 44 4.41 7.10 15.09
N ALA A 45 4.62 7.97 16.09
CA ALA A 45 5.56 7.71 17.17
C ALA A 45 5.15 6.50 18.03
N GLN A 46 3.84 6.33 18.30
CA GLN A 46 3.33 5.15 18.99
C GLN A 46 3.57 3.86 18.21
N TYR A 47 3.44 3.88 16.87
CA TYR A 47 3.77 2.72 16.04
C TYR A 47 5.25 2.38 16.11
N ALA A 48 6.14 3.38 16.17
CA ALA A 48 7.57 3.17 16.38
C ALA A 48 7.87 2.55 17.75
N GLU A 49 7.28 3.07 18.83
CA GLU A 49 7.43 2.55 20.20
C GLU A 49 6.98 1.08 20.32
N MET A 50 5.95 0.69 19.58
CA MET A 50 5.48 -0.70 19.50
C MET A 50 6.30 -1.59 18.57
N GLY A 51 7.32 -1.05 17.91
CA GLY A 51 8.16 -1.79 16.94
C GLY A 51 7.47 -2.08 15.60
N LEU A 52 6.29 -1.54 15.33
CA LEU A 52 5.54 -1.83 14.12
C LEU A 52 6.25 -1.36 12.85
N LEU A 53 6.99 -0.25 12.95
CA LEU A 53 7.69 0.33 11.80
C LEU A 53 8.94 -0.47 11.41
N GLY A 54 9.49 -1.22 12.35
CA GLY A 54 10.65 -2.10 12.15
C GLY A 54 10.30 -3.56 11.84
N LEU A 55 9.01 -3.93 11.82
CA LEU A 55 8.59 -5.33 11.67
C LEU A 55 9.28 -6.09 10.54
N PRO A 56 9.37 -5.59 9.29
CA PRO A 56 9.93 -6.36 8.18
C PRO A 56 11.46 -6.29 8.08
N PHE A 57 12.14 -5.59 8.99
CA PHE A 57 13.59 -5.39 8.91
C PHE A 57 14.33 -6.32 9.88
N GLU A 58 15.57 -6.66 9.53
CA GLU A 58 16.44 -7.47 10.40
C GLU A 58 16.78 -6.75 11.71
N GLU A 59 17.01 -7.51 12.80
CA GLU A 59 17.35 -6.96 14.13
C GLU A 59 18.60 -6.06 14.11
N ARG A 60 19.61 -6.40 13.29
CA ARG A 60 20.83 -5.57 13.14
C ARG A 60 20.56 -4.17 12.57
N HIS A 61 19.37 -3.95 12.01
CA HIS A 61 18.90 -2.68 11.47
C HIS A 61 17.77 -2.07 12.29
N GLY A 62 17.63 -2.48 13.56
CA GLY A 62 16.59 -1.97 14.47
C GLY A 62 15.20 -2.57 14.21
N GLY A 63 15.12 -3.62 13.42
CA GLY A 63 13.87 -4.32 13.12
C GLY A 63 13.58 -5.47 14.08
N VAL A 64 12.56 -6.25 13.76
CA VAL A 64 12.05 -7.40 14.53
C VAL A 64 12.26 -8.71 13.78
N GLY A 65 12.63 -8.65 12.49
CA GLY A 65 12.83 -9.83 11.66
C GLY A 65 11.53 -10.52 11.23
N GLY A 66 10.41 -9.82 11.30
CA GLY A 66 9.11 -10.31 10.84
C GLY A 66 9.02 -10.40 9.32
N GLY A 67 7.96 -11.04 8.85
CA GLY A 67 7.74 -11.32 7.44
C GLY A 67 6.42 -10.75 6.88
N PRO A 68 5.96 -11.32 5.77
CA PRO A 68 4.69 -10.90 5.15
C PRO A 68 3.48 -11.13 6.04
N VAL A 69 3.51 -12.14 6.94
CA VAL A 69 2.38 -12.43 7.85
C VAL A 69 2.22 -11.31 8.88
N GLU A 70 3.30 -10.85 9.50
CA GLU A 70 3.27 -9.74 10.45
C GLU A 70 2.83 -8.44 9.76
N THR A 71 3.30 -8.20 8.53
CA THR A 71 2.84 -7.06 7.71
C THR A 71 1.34 -7.17 7.41
N MET A 72 0.84 -8.36 7.06
CA MET A 72 -0.59 -8.63 6.82
C MET A 72 -1.42 -8.30 8.07
N ILE A 73 -1.00 -8.75 9.25
CA ILE A 73 -1.69 -8.49 10.53
C ILE A 73 -1.83 -6.98 10.78
N VAL A 74 -0.73 -6.24 10.64
CA VAL A 74 -0.74 -4.78 10.84
C VAL A 74 -1.65 -4.09 9.82
N MET A 75 -1.54 -4.45 8.55
CA MET A 75 -2.31 -3.81 7.48
C MET A 75 -3.80 -4.14 7.56
N GLU A 76 -4.19 -5.34 7.98
CA GLU A 76 -5.60 -5.67 8.23
C GLU A 76 -6.17 -4.79 9.36
N ALA A 77 -5.46 -4.64 10.48
CA ALA A 77 -5.87 -3.75 11.56
C ALA A 77 -5.95 -2.27 11.10
N PHE A 78 -5.00 -1.81 10.29
CA PHE A 78 -5.01 -0.47 9.72
C PHE A 78 -6.19 -0.24 8.78
N GLY A 79 -6.56 -1.24 7.99
CA GLY A 79 -7.77 -1.20 7.17
C GLY A 79 -9.05 -1.05 8.00
N ARG A 80 -9.15 -1.74 9.13
CA ARG A 80 -10.29 -1.62 10.08
C ARG A 80 -10.41 -0.20 10.63
N GLY A 81 -9.30 0.45 10.94
CA GLY A 81 -9.23 1.83 11.44
C GLY A 81 -9.37 2.91 10.37
N LEU A 82 -9.15 2.59 9.09
CA LEU A 82 -8.92 3.57 8.02
C LEU A 82 -7.72 4.47 8.35
N VAL A 83 -6.60 3.86 8.75
CA VAL A 83 -5.38 4.51 9.21
C VAL A 83 -4.80 5.43 8.13
N LEU A 84 -4.26 6.58 8.53
CA LEU A 84 -3.78 7.65 7.64
C LEU A 84 -2.26 7.74 7.58
N GLU A 85 -1.56 7.13 8.53
CA GLU A 85 -0.11 7.18 8.67
C GLU A 85 0.60 6.52 7.48
N PRO A 86 1.80 7.00 7.11
CA PRO A 86 2.51 6.62 5.89
C PRO A 86 3.16 5.23 5.94
N TYR A 87 2.53 4.23 6.57
CA TYR A 87 3.11 2.90 6.74
C TYR A 87 3.40 2.20 5.40
N LEU A 88 2.40 2.17 4.50
CA LEU A 88 2.59 1.57 3.17
C LEU A 88 3.72 2.27 2.39
N ALA A 89 3.74 3.61 2.42
CA ALA A 89 4.73 4.39 1.68
C ALA A 89 6.14 4.26 2.25
N THR A 90 6.27 4.35 3.58
CA THR A 90 7.56 4.40 4.27
C THR A 90 8.11 3.02 4.57
N VAL A 91 7.32 2.13 5.17
CA VAL A 91 7.80 0.82 5.62
C VAL A 91 7.79 -0.18 4.48
N VAL A 92 6.64 -0.36 3.80
CA VAL A 92 6.48 -1.42 2.80
C VAL A 92 7.18 -1.08 1.49
N LEU A 93 6.91 0.11 0.92
CA LEU A 93 7.50 0.52 -0.35
C LEU A 93 8.93 1.03 -0.16
N GLY A 94 9.11 2.16 0.53
CA GLY A 94 10.42 2.79 0.69
C GLY A 94 11.42 1.91 1.42
N GLY A 95 11.03 1.44 2.61
CA GLY A 95 11.82 0.52 3.42
C GLY A 95 12.09 -0.80 2.71
N GLY A 96 11.09 -1.35 2.01
CA GLY A 96 11.25 -2.56 1.20
C GLY A 96 12.28 -2.41 0.09
N LEU A 97 12.29 -1.28 -0.65
CA LEU A 97 13.30 -0.99 -1.67
C LEU A 97 14.71 -0.90 -1.10
N VAL A 98 14.88 -0.25 0.06
CA VAL A 98 16.19 -0.16 0.74
C VAL A 98 16.60 -1.51 1.32
N ASN A 99 15.69 -2.23 1.95
CA ASN A 99 15.97 -3.53 2.57
C ASN A 99 16.43 -4.56 1.54
N LEU A 100 15.74 -4.66 0.41
CA LEU A 100 16.03 -5.65 -0.63
C LEU A 100 17.13 -5.21 -1.60
N GLY A 101 17.23 -3.92 -1.91
CA GLY A 101 18.12 -3.39 -2.94
C GLY A 101 19.27 -2.52 -2.43
N GLY A 102 19.20 -1.98 -1.22
CA GLY A 102 20.25 -1.15 -0.65
C GLY A 102 21.55 -1.92 -0.36
N ASN A 103 22.67 -1.23 -0.42
CA ASN A 103 23.94 -1.77 0.13
C ASN A 103 23.94 -1.70 1.66
N ASP A 104 24.93 -2.30 2.31
CA ASP A 104 25.00 -2.37 3.78
C ASP A 104 25.06 -0.98 4.44
N ALA A 105 25.75 -0.02 3.83
CA ALA A 105 25.82 1.34 4.34
C ALA A 105 24.45 2.05 4.25
N GLN A 106 23.71 1.86 3.14
CA GLN A 106 22.37 2.40 2.96
C GLN A 106 21.38 1.78 3.95
N ARG A 107 21.39 0.45 4.11
CA ARG A 107 20.56 -0.25 5.11
C ARG A 107 20.83 0.25 6.52
N ALA A 108 22.11 0.32 6.91
CA ALA A 108 22.52 0.77 8.25
C ALA A 108 22.15 2.24 8.53
N ALA A 109 22.18 3.10 7.51
CA ALA A 109 21.84 4.51 7.68
C ALA A 109 20.31 4.80 7.65
N ILE A 110 19.52 3.96 7.00
CA ILE A 110 18.12 4.27 6.69
C ILE A 110 17.14 3.44 7.53
N LEU A 111 17.32 2.11 7.56
CA LEU A 111 16.33 1.21 8.17
C LEU A 111 16.12 1.47 9.68
N PRO A 112 17.17 1.72 10.51
CA PRO A 112 16.95 2.06 11.92
C PRO A 112 16.12 3.33 12.12
N ARG A 113 16.30 4.32 11.23
CA ARG A 113 15.57 5.57 11.29
C ARG A 113 14.11 5.45 10.80
N ILE A 114 13.80 4.47 9.97
CA ILE A 114 12.42 4.09 9.68
C ILE A 114 11.82 3.42 10.90
N ALA A 115 12.54 2.46 11.49
CA ALA A 115 12.07 1.68 12.64
C ALA A 115 11.77 2.56 13.88
N ASP A 116 12.57 3.60 14.12
CA ASP A 116 12.34 4.57 15.20
C ASP A 116 11.38 5.71 14.83
N GLY A 117 10.87 5.72 13.59
CA GLY A 117 9.91 6.71 13.10
C GLY A 117 10.49 8.07 12.74
N SER A 118 11.83 8.27 12.83
CA SER A 118 12.49 9.55 12.56
C SER A 118 12.72 9.86 11.08
N LEU A 119 12.49 8.89 10.18
CA LEU A 119 12.65 9.05 8.73
C LEU A 119 11.43 8.55 7.97
N LEU A 120 10.88 9.42 7.14
CA LEU A 120 9.79 9.09 6.24
C LEU A 120 10.30 8.95 4.81
N LEU A 121 9.94 7.84 4.16
CA LEU A 121 10.24 7.61 2.75
C LEU A 121 8.97 7.62 1.91
N ALA A 122 9.10 8.04 0.65
CA ALA A 122 8.06 7.85 -0.35
C ALA A 122 8.67 7.33 -1.66
N PHE A 123 7.96 6.41 -2.33
CA PHE A 123 8.37 5.87 -3.61
C PHE A 123 7.82 6.71 -4.76
N ALA A 124 8.67 7.47 -5.41
CA ALA A 124 8.38 8.34 -6.52
C ALA A 124 8.61 7.58 -7.85
N HIS A 125 7.58 6.87 -8.31
CA HIS A 125 7.64 6.00 -9.49
C HIS A 125 6.62 6.38 -10.56
N SER A 126 5.34 6.46 -10.20
CA SER A 126 4.23 6.65 -11.14
C SER A 126 4.33 7.96 -11.91
N GLU A 127 4.18 7.88 -13.23
CA GLU A 127 4.16 9.02 -14.15
C GLU A 127 2.84 9.05 -14.94
N ALA A 128 2.45 10.21 -15.45
CA ALA A 128 1.13 10.39 -16.08
C ALA A 128 0.89 9.45 -17.28
N GLN A 129 1.94 9.17 -18.06
CA GLN A 129 1.86 8.32 -19.25
C GLN A 129 1.97 6.83 -18.96
N SER A 130 2.61 6.45 -17.84
CA SER A 130 2.94 5.04 -17.55
C SER A 130 1.71 4.22 -17.17
N ARG A 131 0.63 4.86 -16.73
CA ARG A 131 -0.50 4.18 -16.11
C ARG A 131 0.00 3.18 -15.04
N TYR A 132 -0.01 1.90 -15.38
CA TYR A 132 0.37 0.80 -14.47
C TYR A 132 1.59 0.00 -14.94
N ASP A 133 2.20 0.38 -16.07
CA ASP A 133 3.43 -0.25 -16.55
C ASP A 133 4.63 0.25 -15.75
N LEU A 134 5.17 -0.60 -14.88
CA LEU A 134 6.35 -0.28 -14.07
C LEU A 134 7.62 -0.11 -14.90
N GLY A 135 7.63 -0.54 -16.17
CA GLY A 135 8.74 -0.36 -17.12
C GLY A 135 8.70 0.97 -17.86
N ASP A 136 7.53 1.65 -17.92
CA ASP A 136 7.38 2.93 -18.64
C ASP A 136 7.82 4.10 -17.74
N VAL A 137 9.12 4.42 -17.79
CA VAL A 137 9.74 5.50 -17.01
C VAL A 137 10.32 6.54 -17.97
N ALA A 138 9.77 7.77 -17.97
CA ALA A 138 10.22 8.91 -18.75
C ALA A 138 11.17 9.85 -18.00
N THR A 139 11.07 9.91 -16.64
CA THR A 139 12.06 10.60 -15.81
C THR A 139 13.46 10.10 -16.14
N THR A 140 14.42 10.98 -16.38
CA THR A 140 15.78 10.62 -16.80
C THR A 140 16.79 10.82 -15.66
N ALA A 141 17.85 10.00 -15.66
CA ALA A 141 19.04 10.18 -14.85
C ALA A 141 20.27 10.17 -15.79
N LYS A 142 20.94 11.30 -15.88
CA LYS A 142 22.15 11.44 -16.71
C LYS A 142 23.38 11.40 -15.81
N ARG A 143 24.40 10.67 -16.25
CA ARG A 143 25.69 10.61 -15.54
C ARG A 143 26.33 12.00 -15.49
N ASP A 144 26.76 12.41 -14.32
CA ASP A 144 27.62 13.58 -14.07
C ASP A 144 28.94 13.12 -13.44
N ALA A 145 29.91 14.01 -13.28
CA ALA A 145 31.27 13.67 -12.82
C ALA A 145 31.25 12.80 -11.54
N ASP A 146 30.46 13.19 -10.54
CA ASP A 146 30.42 12.56 -9.21
C ASP A 146 29.11 11.82 -8.91
N GLY A 147 28.20 11.74 -9.87
CA GLY A 147 26.87 11.15 -9.59
C GLY A 147 25.93 11.18 -10.78
N TRP A 148 24.73 11.65 -10.52
CA TRP A 148 23.62 11.69 -11.47
C TRP A 148 22.88 13.01 -11.41
N ILE A 149 22.31 13.43 -12.52
CA ILE A 149 21.37 14.56 -12.62
C ILE A 149 20.03 14.00 -13.05
N LEU A 150 18.99 14.23 -12.23
CA LEU A 150 17.64 13.75 -12.45
C LEU A 150 16.75 14.87 -12.97
N ASP A 151 16.01 14.57 -14.06
CA ASP A 151 15.01 15.45 -14.66
C ASP A 151 13.74 14.67 -14.98
N GLY A 152 12.58 15.19 -14.58
CA GLY A 152 11.29 14.60 -14.88
C GLY A 152 10.20 14.92 -13.87
N GLU A 153 9.10 14.17 -13.94
CA GLU A 153 7.92 14.37 -13.10
C GLU A 153 7.29 13.05 -12.66
N LYS A 154 6.88 12.99 -11.40
CA LYS A 154 6.11 11.89 -10.82
C LYS A 154 4.71 12.38 -10.45
N SER A 155 3.69 11.80 -11.04
CA SER A 155 2.31 12.30 -10.97
C SER A 155 1.59 11.93 -9.68
N PHE A 156 1.90 10.75 -9.12
CA PHE A 156 1.31 10.25 -7.89
C PHE A 156 2.39 9.63 -7.00
N VAL A 157 2.68 10.31 -5.89
CA VAL A 157 3.60 9.83 -4.87
C VAL A 157 2.85 9.81 -3.55
N ALA A 158 2.42 8.61 -3.11
CA ALA A 158 1.71 8.44 -1.85
C ALA A 158 2.58 8.97 -0.70
N HIS A 159 2.02 9.85 0.14
CA HIS A 159 2.72 10.53 1.24
C HIS A 159 3.99 11.30 0.82
N GLY A 160 4.14 11.62 -0.46
CA GLY A 160 5.24 12.45 -0.96
C GLY A 160 5.24 13.88 -0.40
N ASN A 161 4.12 14.33 0.16
CA ASN A 161 3.98 15.62 0.83
C ASN A 161 4.80 15.72 2.13
N CYS A 162 4.96 14.63 2.85
CA CYS A 162 5.60 14.59 4.17
C CYS A 162 6.91 13.78 4.20
N ALA A 163 7.32 13.17 3.09
CA ALA A 163 8.55 12.40 3.02
C ALA A 163 9.79 13.27 3.24
N ASP A 164 10.75 12.76 4.00
CA ASP A 164 12.08 13.35 4.17
C ASP A 164 12.99 12.99 3.00
N LYS A 165 12.85 11.77 2.47
CA LYS A 165 13.55 11.29 1.29
C LYS A 165 12.59 10.62 0.31
N LEU A 166 12.91 10.74 -0.97
CA LEU A 166 12.21 10.10 -2.07
C LEU A 166 13.10 8.99 -2.65
N ILE A 167 12.52 7.83 -2.94
CA ILE A 167 13.17 6.85 -3.82
C ILE A 167 12.60 7.06 -5.20
N VAL A 168 13.41 7.58 -6.10
CA VAL A 168 13.02 7.98 -7.45
C VAL A 168 13.47 6.95 -8.46
N SER A 169 12.54 6.43 -9.27
CA SER A 169 12.90 5.65 -10.46
C SER A 169 13.22 6.59 -11.63
N ALA A 170 14.31 6.33 -12.34
CA ALA A 170 14.68 7.13 -13.51
C ALA A 170 15.36 6.29 -14.58
N ARG A 171 15.19 6.68 -15.83
CA ARG A 171 15.79 6.07 -17.02
C ARG A 171 17.22 6.55 -17.18
N ILE A 172 18.16 5.61 -17.12
CA ILE A 172 19.60 5.87 -17.34
C ILE A 172 20.07 5.48 -18.75
N SER A 173 19.35 4.55 -19.40
CA SER A 173 19.64 4.11 -20.76
C SER A 173 18.43 3.42 -21.38
N GLY A 174 18.51 3.16 -22.70
CA GLY A 174 17.44 2.50 -23.46
C GLY A 174 16.25 3.40 -23.75
N ASP A 175 15.27 2.85 -24.48
CA ASP A 175 14.01 3.55 -24.80
C ASP A 175 13.06 3.53 -23.58
N ARG A 176 12.08 4.45 -23.58
CA ARG A 176 11.13 4.67 -22.48
C ARG A 176 10.43 3.37 -22.02
N GLY A 177 10.04 2.50 -22.92
CA GLY A 177 9.38 1.22 -22.61
C GLY A 177 10.33 0.03 -22.43
N SER A 178 11.66 0.25 -22.46
CA SER A 178 12.63 -0.82 -22.21
C SER A 178 12.55 -1.32 -20.77
N ARG A 179 12.56 -2.63 -20.59
CA ARG A 179 12.61 -3.24 -19.24
C ARG A 179 13.98 -3.12 -18.56
N GLU A 180 15.02 -2.80 -19.32
CA GLU A 180 16.36 -2.49 -18.82
C GLU A 180 16.60 -0.98 -18.86
N GLY A 181 17.59 -0.52 -18.13
CA GLY A 181 17.98 0.89 -18.08
C GLY A 181 17.19 1.74 -17.09
N ILE A 182 16.48 1.14 -16.12
CA ILE A 182 15.80 1.84 -15.03
C ILE A 182 16.67 1.75 -13.77
N GLY A 183 17.03 2.91 -13.21
CA GLY A 183 17.72 3.05 -11.94
C GLY A 183 16.80 3.53 -10.82
N LEU A 184 17.22 3.31 -9.58
CA LEU A 184 16.59 3.84 -8.37
C LEU A 184 17.57 4.76 -7.64
N PHE A 185 17.10 5.90 -7.21
CA PHE A 185 17.92 6.95 -6.59
C PHE A 185 17.26 7.45 -5.30
N LEU A 186 18.06 7.49 -4.23
CA LEU A 186 17.65 8.10 -2.97
C LEU A 186 17.88 9.61 -3.06
N VAL A 187 16.80 10.38 -3.00
CA VAL A 187 16.80 11.83 -3.18
C VAL A 187 16.33 12.50 -1.88
N ASP A 188 17.04 13.53 -1.42
CA ASP A 188 16.54 14.37 -0.34
C ASP A 188 15.32 15.14 -0.86
N ALA A 189 14.20 15.04 -0.15
CA ALA A 189 12.96 15.67 -0.58
C ALA A 189 12.99 17.20 -0.53
N HIS A 190 14.02 17.79 0.09
CA HIS A 190 14.28 19.22 0.15
C HIS A 190 15.48 19.65 -0.72
N ALA A 191 16.05 18.74 -1.53
CA ALA A 191 17.18 19.07 -2.41
C ALA A 191 16.80 20.15 -3.42
N GLN A 192 17.81 20.93 -3.82
CA GLN A 192 17.64 21.93 -4.89
C GLN A 192 17.16 21.24 -6.17
N GLY A 193 16.13 21.77 -6.79
CA GLY A 193 15.51 21.23 -8.00
C GLY A 193 14.34 20.29 -7.73
N VAL A 194 14.08 19.89 -6.49
CA VAL A 194 12.87 19.14 -6.10
C VAL A 194 11.75 20.12 -5.79
N SER A 195 10.61 19.98 -6.44
CA SER A 195 9.39 20.68 -6.05
C SER A 195 8.25 19.68 -5.81
N ARG A 196 7.38 20.00 -4.84
CA ARG A 196 6.28 19.14 -4.40
C ARG A 196 4.96 19.91 -4.45
N LYS A 197 3.96 19.35 -5.13
CA LYS A 197 2.58 19.85 -5.09
C LYS A 197 1.72 18.82 -4.37
N SER A 198 1.45 19.08 -3.10
CA SER A 198 0.59 18.23 -2.26
C SER A 198 -0.88 18.34 -2.67
N TYR A 199 -1.60 17.22 -2.55
CA TYR A 199 -3.05 17.16 -2.68
C TYR A 199 -3.64 16.05 -1.82
N GLU A 200 -4.94 16.20 -1.49
CA GLU A 200 -5.71 15.22 -0.77
C GLU A 200 -6.35 14.23 -1.76
N THR A 201 -6.26 12.95 -1.45
CA THR A 201 -6.95 11.91 -2.22
C THR A 201 -8.40 11.74 -1.74
N GLN A 202 -9.24 11.09 -2.55
CA GLN A 202 -10.68 10.99 -2.27
C GLN A 202 -10.99 10.24 -0.97
N ASP A 203 -10.10 9.36 -0.52
CA ASP A 203 -10.20 8.59 0.72
C ASP A 203 -9.62 9.31 1.96
N GLY A 204 -9.09 10.52 1.77
CA GLY A 204 -8.55 11.37 2.83
C GLY A 204 -7.07 11.17 3.13
N LEU A 205 -6.36 10.36 2.35
CA LEU A 205 -4.91 10.29 2.40
C LEU A 205 -4.28 11.50 1.68
N ARG A 206 -2.96 11.63 1.78
CA ARG A 206 -2.19 12.64 1.07
C ARG A 206 -1.28 12.02 0.03
N ALA A 207 -1.14 12.72 -1.09
CA ALA A 207 -0.16 12.42 -2.12
C ALA A 207 0.48 13.71 -2.63
N ALA A 208 1.53 13.59 -3.41
CA ALA A 208 2.16 14.72 -4.08
C ALA A 208 2.52 14.39 -5.52
N GLN A 209 2.44 15.39 -6.38
CA GLN A 209 3.16 15.46 -7.63
C GLN A 209 4.57 15.97 -7.33
N ILE A 210 5.59 15.29 -7.84
CA ILE A 210 6.99 15.61 -7.63
C ILE A 210 7.60 16.02 -8.97
N THR A 211 8.19 17.20 -9.03
CA THR A 211 8.97 17.66 -10.21
C THR A 211 10.44 17.69 -9.84
N LEU A 212 11.26 17.15 -10.71
CA LEU A 212 12.72 17.10 -10.62
C LEU A 212 13.30 17.93 -11.75
N ALA A 213 14.05 18.98 -11.42
CA ALA A 213 14.66 19.90 -12.37
C ALA A 213 16.16 20.02 -12.07
N GLY A 214 16.97 19.21 -12.74
CA GLY A 214 18.43 19.20 -12.56
C GLY A 214 18.86 18.74 -11.17
N VAL A 215 18.14 17.80 -10.53
CA VAL A 215 18.42 17.33 -9.17
C VAL A 215 19.69 16.49 -9.16
N LYS A 216 20.70 16.94 -8.41
CA LYS A 216 21.99 16.22 -8.27
C LYS A 216 21.89 15.18 -7.19
N VAL A 217 22.32 13.95 -7.52
CA VAL A 217 22.33 12.78 -6.64
C VAL A 217 23.71 12.12 -6.69
N SER A 218 24.26 11.80 -5.53
CA SER A 218 25.55 11.10 -5.43
C SER A 218 25.49 9.69 -6.03
N SER A 219 26.58 9.19 -6.56
CA SER A 219 26.70 7.79 -6.97
C SER A 219 26.39 6.81 -5.83
N ASN A 220 26.63 7.19 -4.58
CA ASN A 220 26.36 6.37 -3.41
C ASN A 220 24.86 6.30 -3.05
N ASP A 221 24.04 7.17 -3.62
CA ASP A 221 22.59 7.20 -3.40
C ASP A 221 21.81 6.37 -4.45
N ALA A 222 22.49 5.73 -5.39
CA ALA A 222 21.86 4.74 -6.27
C ALA A 222 21.57 3.46 -5.46
N ILE A 223 20.33 2.96 -5.57
CA ILE A 223 19.87 1.71 -4.94
C ILE A 223 19.93 0.59 -5.99
N GLY A 224 20.38 -0.59 -5.58
CA GLY A 224 20.56 -1.75 -6.43
C GLY A 224 22.02 -2.10 -6.63
N ASN A 225 22.33 -2.79 -7.73
CA ASN A 225 23.71 -3.18 -8.02
C ASN A 225 24.55 -1.94 -8.40
N PRO A 226 25.58 -1.57 -7.62
CA PRO A 226 26.41 -0.42 -7.93
C PRO A 226 27.15 -0.52 -9.28
N GLY A 227 27.40 -1.75 -9.74
CA GLY A 227 28.03 -2.01 -11.04
C GLY A 227 27.07 -1.92 -12.24
N ASP A 228 25.77 -2.00 -12.00
CA ASP A 228 24.74 -1.94 -13.02
C ASP A 228 23.43 -1.35 -12.46
N PRO A 229 23.40 -0.04 -12.19
CA PRO A 229 22.21 0.60 -11.62
C PRO A 229 20.98 0.58 -12.54
N GLY A 230 21.16 0.22 -13.82
CA GLY A 230 20.07 0.11 -14.80
C GLY A 230 19.16 -1.11 -14.68
N LYS A 231 19.41 -2.00 -13.73
CA LYS A 231 18.66 -3.26 -13.53
C LYS A 231 17.74 -3.20 -12.29
N ALA A 232 17.11 -2.07 -12.02
CA ALA A 232 16.25 -1.93 -10.85
C ALA A 232 14.82 -2.46 -11.04
N LEU A 233 14.34 -2.70 -12.27
CA LEU A 233 12.97 -3.11 -12.51
C LEU A 233 12.55 -4.39 -11.76
N PRO A 234 13.33 -5.47 -11.71
CA PRO A 234 12.95 -6.67 -10.95
C PRO A 234 12.78 -6.39 -9.44
N LEU A 235 13.57 -5.47 -8.87
CA LEU A 235 13.41 -5.03 -7.49
C LEU A 235 12.12 -4.22 -7.30
N ILE A 236 11.82 -3.33 -8.24
CA ILE A 236 10.57 -2.55 -8.24
C ILE A 236 9.36 -3.50 -8.29
N GLU A 237 9.36 -4.47 -9.19
CA GLU A 237 8.31 -5.48 -9.33
C GLU A 237 8.14 -6.30 -8.04
N LYS A 238 9.23 -6.75 -7.43
CA LYS A 238 9.19 -7.49 -6.16
C LYS A 238 8.56 -6.67 -5.04
N VAL A 239 8.94 -5.40 -4.89
CA VAL A 239 8.39 -4.52 -3.85
C VAL A 239 6.95 -4.12 -4.16
N ALA A 240 6.57 -3.99 -5.44
CA ALA A 240 5.18 -3.80 -5.84
C ALA A 240 4.31 -5.01 -5.47
N ASP A 241 4.80 -6.24 -5.68
CA ASP A 241 4.12 -7.46 -5.24
C ASP A 241 3.92 -7.47 -3.70
N ASN A 242 4.95 -7.10 -2.91
CA ASN A 242 4.85 -6.97 -1.46
C ASN A 242 3.79 -5.94 -1.06
N ALA A 243 3.77 -4.79 -1.73
CA ALA A 243 2.79 -3.73 -1.48
C ALA A 243 1.36 -4.16 -1.84
N LEU A 244 1.16 -4.90 -2.93
CA LEU A 244 -0.14 -5.43 -3.32
C LEU A 244 -0.67 -6.45 -2.29
N ALA A 245 0.19 -7.32 -1.74
CA ALA A 245 -0.20 -8.24 -0.67
C ALA A 245 -0.57 -7.48 0.63
N ALA A 246 0.17 -6.42 0.98
CA ALA A 246 -0.13 -5.56 2.12
C ALA A 246 -1.47 -4.81 1.94
N VAL A 247 -1.73 -4.25 0.75
CA VAL A 247 -3.01 -3.58 0.40
C VAL A 247 -4.17 -4.57 0.38
N ALA A 248 -3.94 -5.83 -0.02
CA ALA A 248 -4.96 -6.87 0.06
C ALA A 248 -5.44 -7.09 1.51
N ALA A 249 -4.51 -7.15 2.46
CA ALA A 249 -4.84 -7.26 3.88
C ALA A 249 -5.58 -6.01 4.40
N GLU A 250 -5.13 -4.82 4.04
CA GLU A 250 -5.82 -3.56 4.39
C GLU A 250 -7.27 -3.56 3.86
N ALA A 251 -7.47 -3.99 2.61
CA ALA A 251 -8.81 -4.08 2.03
C ALA A 251 -9.72 -5.06 2.78
N VAL A 252 -9.19 -6.21 3.22
CA VAL A 252 -9.92 -7.18 4.06
C VAL A 252 -10.34 -6.55 5.37
N GLY A 253 -9.43 -5.86 6.06
CA GLY A 253 -9.75 -5.14 7.30
C GLY A 253 -10.83 -4.08 7.12
N ALA A 254 -10.75 -3.29 6.03
CA ALA A 254 -11.75 -2.29 5.70
C ALA A 254 -13.12 -2.91 5.39
N MET A 255 -13.16 -3.99 4.61
CA MET A 255 -14.40 -4.73 4.30
C MET A 255 -15.01 -5.36 5.54
N ALA A 256 -14.20 -5.96 6.42
CA ALA A 256 -14.66 -6.58 7.66
C ALA A 256 -15.33 -5.57 8.59
N ALA A 257 -14.68 -4.43 8.83
CA ALA A 257 -15.25 -3.35 9.65
C ALA A 257 -16.53 -2.77 9.02
N ALA A 258 -16.54 -2.56 7.71
CA ALA A 258 -17.74 -2.09 7.01
C ALA A 258 -18.91 -3.10 7.12
N HIS A 259 -18.64 -4.39 7.02
CA HIS A 259 -19.63 -5.45 7.21
C HIS A 259 -20.18 -5.44 8.65
N GLU A 260 -19.34 -5.41 9.68
CA GLU A 260 -19.76 -5.36 11.09
C GLU A 260 -20.68 -4.17 11.37
N ILE A 261 -20.29 -2.97 10.94
CA ILE A 261 -21.10 -1.74 11.07
C ILE A 261 -22.46 -1.92 10.36
N THR A 262 -22.47 -2.55 9.18
CA THR A 262 -23.69 -2.79 8.43
C THR A 262 -24.59 -3.78 9.14
N MET A 263 -24.05 -4.85 9.72
CA MET A 263 -24.84 -5.82 10.49
C MET A 263 -25.50 -5.18 11.71
N GLU A 264 -24.76 -4.33 12.42
CA GLU A 264 -25.31 -3.59 13.56
C GLU A 264 -26.43 -2.62 13.12
N TYR A 265 -26.19 -1.89 12.02
CA TYR A 265 -27.21 -1.00 11.47
C TYR A 265 -28.50 -1.74 11.06
N LEU A 266 -28.40 -2.89 10.40
CA LEU A 266 -29.56 -3.70 10.02
C LEU A 266 -30.35 -4.22 11.23
N ARG A 267 -29.67 -4.51 12.36
CA ARG A 267 -30.32 -4.98 13.60
C ARG A 267 -31.01 -3.84 14.36
N THR A 268 -30.47 -2.64 14.31
CA THR A 268 -30.92 -1.51 15.15
C THR A 268 -31.83 -0.54 14.45
N ARG A 269 -31.64 -0.32 13.12
CA ARG A 269 -32.46 0.62 12.35
C ARG A 269 -33.87 0.09 12.16
N LYS A 270 -34.86 0.89 12.54
CA LYS A 270 -36.29 0.54 12.37
C LYS A 270 -36.91 1.36 11.25
N GLN A 271 -37.67 0.71 10.37
CA GLN A 271 -38.57 1.28 9.39
C GLN A 271 -39.75 0.31 9.22
N PHE A 272 -40.90 0.84 8.82
CA PHE A 272 -42.15 0.05 8.66
C PHE A 272 -42.53 -0.74 9.92
N GLY A 273 -42.20 -0.20 11.10
CA GLY A 273 -42.52 -0.80 12.39
C GLY A 273 -41.58 -1.90 12.89
N VAL A 274 -40.61 -2.33 12.10
CA VAL A 274 -39.65 -3.43 12.43
C VAL A 274 -38.22 -3.03 12.18
N ALA A 275 -37.28 -3.82 12.72
CA ALA A 275 -35.86 -3.70 12.33
C ALA A 275 -35.71 -4.04 10.85
N ILE A 276 -34.95 -3.23 10.09
CA ILE A 276 -34.83 -3.43 8.63
C ILE A 276 -34.15 -4.76 8.29
N GLY A 277 -33.31 -5.31 9.17
CA GLY A 277 -32.71 -6.63 9.03
C GLY A 277 -33.70 -7.81 9.06
N SER A 278 -34.98 -7.59 9.36
CA SER A 278 -36.01 -8.60 9.21
C SER A 278 -36.47 -8.84 7.77
N PHE A 279 -36.14 -7.94 6.84
CA PHE A 279 -36.48 -8.09 5.42
C PHE A 279 -35.50 -9.03 4.71
N GLN A 280 -36.00 -10.14 4.15
CA GLN A 280 -35.18 -11.15 3.46
C GLN A 280 -34.29 -10.56 2.36
N ALA A 281 -34.77 -9.56 1.60
CA ALA A 281 -33.99 -8.90 0.55
C ALA A 281 -32.70 -8.26 1.10
N LEU A 282 -32.71 -7.75 2.34
CA LEU A 282 -31.54 -7.17 2.99
C LEU A 282 -30.65 -8.26 3.63
N GLN A 283 -31.26 -9.33 4.15
CA GLN A 283 -30.54 -10.49 4.67
C GLN A 283 -29.70 -11.16 3.57
N HIS A 284 -30.26 -11.39 2.38
CA HIS A 284 -29.54 -11.98 1.25
C HIS A 284 -28.34 -11.12 0.86
N ARG A 285 -28.52 -9.78 0.73
CA ARG A 285 -27.40 -8.87 0.46
C ARG A 285 -26.30 -8.92 1.54
N ALA A 286 -26.70 -9.03 2.80
CA ALA A 286 -25.76 -9.16 3.92
C ALA A 286 -24.95 -10.46 3.84
N VAL A 287 -25.58 -11.57 3.44
CA VAL A 287 -24.89 -12.85 3.20
C VAL A 287 -23.93 -12.73 2.00
N ASP A 288 -24.34 -12.10 0.90
CA ASP A 288 -23.49 -11.91 -0.27
C ASP A 288 -22.25 -11.06 0.07
N ILE A 289 -22.38 -10.04 0.94
CA ILE A 289 -21.26 -9.26 1.47
C ILE A 289 -20.30 -10.17 2.24
N LEU A 290 -20.80 -11.01 3.15
CA LEU A 290 -20.00 -11.93 3.93
C LEU A 290 -19.25 -12.93 3.05
N VAL A 291 -19.93 -13.53 2.07
CA VAL A 291 -19.29 -14.47 1.12
C VAL A 291 -18.15 -13.78 0.36
N SER A 292 -18.39 -12.54 -0.11
CA SER A 292 -17.37 -11.77 -0.84
C SER A 292 -16.18 -11.39 0.05
N LEU A 293 -16.43 -11.07 1.33
CA LEU A 293 -15.38 -10.79 2.32
C LEU A 293 -14.52 -12.05 2.59
N GLU A 294 -15.14 -13.21 2.79
CA GLU A 294 -14.41 -14.46 3.09
C GLU A 294 -13.58 -14.94 1.87
N GLN A 295 -14.08 -14.74 0.65
CA GLN A 295 -13.27 -14.94 -0.56
C GLN A 295 -12.07 -14.00 -0.60
N ALA A 296 -12.27 -12.71 -0.27
CA ALA A 296 -11.19 -11.74 -0.20
C ALA A 296 -10.15 -12.11 0.87
N ARG A 297 -10.59 -12.55 2.05
CA ARG A 297 -9.71 -13.01 3.14
C ARG A 297 -8.84 -14.18 2.70
N SER A 298 -9.42 -15.16 2.05
CA SER A 298 -8.69 -16.31 1.52
C SER A 298 -7.63 -15.90 0.50
N MET A 299 -7.95 -14.92 -0.37
CA MET A 299 -7.01 -14.45 -1.37
C MET A 299 -5.93 -13.52 -0.80
N ALA A 300 -6.19 -12.78 0.28
CA ALA A 300 -5.17 -12.01 0.99
C ALA A 300 -4.15 -12.93 1.68
N LEU A 301 -4.62 -14.01 2.31
CA LEU A 301 -3.75 -15.07 2.85
C LEU A 301 -2.91 -15.71 1.75
N PHE A 302 -3.52 -16.06 0.62
CA PHE A 302 -2.80 -16.61 -0.54
C PHE A 302 -1.71 -15.64 -1.05
N ALA A 303 -2.03 -14.34 -1.21
CA ALA A 303 -1.05 -13.34 -1.60
C ALA A 303 0.12 -13.24 -0.61
N THR A 304 -0.18 -13.25 0.69
CA THR A 304 0.82 -13.20 1.76
C THR A 304 1.78 -14.40 1.72
N MET A 305 1.28 -15.58 1.38
CA MET A 305 2.11 -16.78 1.22
C MET A 305 2.98 -16.72 -0.04
N MET A 306 2.37 -16.32 -1.15
CA MET A 306 3.02 -16.32 -2.47
C MET A 306 3.99 -15.17 -2.68
N VAL A 307 3.90 -14.11 -1.88
CA VAL A 307 4.75 -12.94 -2.04
C VAL A 307 6.25 -13.25 -1.89
N ASN A 308 6.62 -14.32 -1.21
CA ASN A 308 8.00 -14.79 -1.07
C ASN A 308 8.36 -15.95 -2.03
N ASP A 309 7.50 -16.28 -2.99
CA ASP A 309 7.84 -17.28 -3.99
C ASP A 309 9.13 -16.86 -4.74
N PRO A 310 10.13 -17.75 -4.86
CA PRO A 310 11.38 -17.45 -5.52
C PRO A 310 11.24 -17.27 -7.05
N ASP A 311 10.22 -17.87 -7.67
CA ASP A 311 9.90 -17.66 -9.08
C ASP A 311 9.12 -16.36 -9.27
N PRO A 312 9.72 -15.34 -9.94
CA PRO A 312 9.05 -14.07 -10.16
C PRO A 312 7.75 -14.18 -10.97
N ALA A 313 7.68 -15.16 -11.89
CA ALA A 313 6.51 -15.33 -12.75
C ALA A 313 5.34 -15.94 -11.97
N GLU A 314 5.57 -16.97 -11.17
CA GLU A 314 4.54 -17.59 -10.33
C GLU A 314 4.10 -16.62 -9.24
N ARG A 315 5.01 -15.89 -8.61
CA ARG A 315 4.70 -14.83 -7.65
C ARG A 315 3.79 -13.75 -8.25
N SER A 316 4.19 -13.15 -9.37
CA SER A 316 3.43 -12.07 -10.01
C SER A 316 2.04 -12.55 -10.48
N LYS A 317 1.94 -13.78 -10.98
CA LYS A 317 0.68 -14.43 -11.34
C LYS A 317 -0.24 -14.59 -10.13
N ALA A 318 0.28 -15.12 -9.02
CA ALA A 318 -0.48 -15.29 -7.77
C ALA A 318 -0.96 -13.96 -7.20
N ILE A 319 -0.08 -12.97 -7.13
CA ILE A 319 -0.41 -11.61 -6.65
C ILE A 319 -1.46 -10.94 -7.55
N SER A 320 -1.34 -11.08 -8.87
CA SER A 320 -2.33 -10.54 -9.81
C SER A 320 -3.70 -11.21 -9.62
N ALA A 321 -3.76 -12.54 -9.43
CA ALA A 321 -5.01 -13.26 -9.18
C ALA A 321 -5.67 -12.81 -7.86
N ALA A 322 -4.89 -12.68 -6.80
CA ALA A 322 -5.36 -12.16 -5.52
C ALA A 322 -5.89 -10.73 -5.66
N THR A 323 -5.14 -9.85 -6.32
CA THR A 323 -5.51 -8.46 -6.52
C THR A 323 -6.84 -8.32 -7.26
N VAL A 324 -7.07 -9.10 -8.31
CA VAL A 324 -8.36 -9.12 -9.04
C VAL A 324 -9.52 -9.45 -8.10
N GLN A 325 -9.40 -10.51 -7.29
CA GLN A 325 -10.47 -10.90 -6.38
C GLN A 325 -10.69 -9.84 -5.28
N ILE A 326 -9.62 -9.35 -4.66
CA ILE A 326 -9.68 -8.32 -3.61
C ILE A 326 -10.40 -7.08 -4.11
N ARG A 327 -10.09 -6.60 -5.30
CA ARG A 327 -10.70 -5.38 -5.87
C ARG A 327 -12.14 -5.57 -6.25
N ARG A 328 -12.49 -6.71 -6.85
CA ARG A 328 -13.89 -7.07 -7.12
C ARG A 328 -14.71 -7.13 -5.84
N SER A 329 -14.17 -7.79 -4.81
CA SER A 329 -14.79 -7.87 -3.49
C SER A 329 -14.91 -6.49 -2.85
N GLY A 330 -13.85 -5.67 -2.86
CA GLY A 330 -13.85 -4.32 -2.30
C GLY A 330 -14.87 -3.41 -2.96
N LYS A 331 -14.97 -3.44 -4.29
CA LYS A 331 -15.99 -2.71 -5.05
C LYS A 331 -17.39 -3.16 -4.69
N PHE A 332 -17.63 -4.47 -4.68
CA PHE A 332 -18.94 -5.04 -4.36
C PHE A 332 -19.34 -4.70 -2.92
N VAL A 333 -18.51 -5.04 -1.94
CA VAL A 333 -18.77 -4.77 -0.52
C VAL A 333 -18.99 -3.28 -0.28
N GLY A 334 -18.09 -2.42 -0.79
CA GLY A 334 -18.20 -0.97 -0.64
C GLY A 334 -19.52 -0.40 -1.15
N GLN A 335 -19.98 -0.85 -2.31
CA GLN A 335 -21.27 -0.43 -2.88
C GLN A 335 -22.46 -0.97 -2.07
N GLN A 336 -22.42 -2.23 -1.66
CA GLN A 336 -23.53 -2.87 -0.93
C GLN A 336 -23.69 -2.28 0.48
N VAL A 337 -22.61 -1.99 1.19
CA VAL A 337 -22.71 -1.40 2.54
C VAL A 337 -23.31 0.01 2.48
N VAL A 338 -22.93 0.83 1.48
CA VAL A 338 -23.56 2.15 1.26
C VAL A 338 -25.04 1.99 0.94
N GLN A 339 -25.41 1.07 0.05
CA GLN A 339 -26.79 0.80 -0.32
C GLN A 339 -27.65 0.38 0.88
N LEU A 340 -27.13 -0.49 1.75
CA LEU A 340 -27.85 -0.98 2.94
C LEU A 340 -28.04 0.10 4.02
N HIS A 341 -27.19 1.11 4.06
CA HIS A 341 -27.35 2.27 4.95
C HIS A 341 -28.27 3.35 4.38
N GLY A 342 -28.52 3.34 3.06
CA GLY A 342 -29.31 4.36 2.38
C GLY A 342 -28.68 5.76 2.47
N GLY A 343 -29.47 6.79 2.66
CA GLY A 343 -29.00 8.19 2.62
C GLY A 343 -27.86 8.51 3.54
N ILE A 344 -27.81 7.96 4.76
CA ILE A 344 -26.73 8.20 5.73
C ILE A 344 -25.39 7.65 5.25
N GLY A 345 -25.40 6.57 4.46
CA GLY A 345 -24.20 5.97 3.88
C GLY A 345 -23.46 6.86 2.88
N MET A 346 -24.14 7.90 2.35
CA MET A 346 -23.60 8.88 1.41
C MET A 346 -23.03 10.12 2.10
N THR A 347 -23.23 10.28 3.40
CA THR A 347 -22.78 11.47 4.15
C THR A 347 -21.33 11.34 4.59
N LEU A 348 -20.66 12.49 4.77
CA LEU A 348 -19.29 12.53 5.33
C LEU A 348 -19.27 12.33 6.86
N GLU A 349 -20.43 12.38 7.48
CA GLU A 349 -20.59 12.27 8.94
C GLU A 349 -20.60 10.82 9.40
N TYR A 350 -20.85 9.87 8.49
CA TYR A 350 -20.96 8.46 8.81
C TYR A 350 -19.82 7.64 8.19
N LYS A 351 -19.24 6.75 8.97
CA LYS A 351 -17.99 6.04 8.66
C LYS A 351 -18.07 5.17 7.40
N ILE A 352 -19.24 4.65 7.05
CA ILE A 352 -19.44 3.73 5.92
C ILE A 352 -18.97 4.32 4.58
N GLY A 353 -19.30 5.59 4.29
CA GLY A 353 -18.86 6.26 3.08
C GLY A 353 -17.34 6.35 2.94
N HIS A 354 -16.62 6.41 4.05
CA HIS A 354 -15.15 6.45 4.07
C HIS A 354 -14.53 5.09 3.74
N TYR A 355 -15.11 3.97 4.19
CA TYR A 355 -14.70 2.64 3.74
C TYR A 355 -14.90 2.45 2.24
N PHE A 356 -16.06 2.86 1.70
CA PHE A 356 -16.31 2.84 0.26
C PHE A 356 -15.25 3.63 -0.52
N LYS A 357 -14.93 4.85 -0.06
CA LYS A 357 -13.89 5.69 -0.69
C LYS A 357 -12.51 5.03 -0.64
N ARG A 358 -12.12 4.45 0.51
CA ARG A 358 -10.83 3.77 0.65
C ARG A 358 -10.72 2.55 -0.27
N LEU A 359 -11.73 1.68 -0.26
CA LEU A 359 -11.78 0.52 -1.15
C LEU A 359 -11.77 0.92 -2.64
N THR A 360 -12.42 2.04 -2.98
CA THR A 360 -12.39 2.59 -4.35
C THR A 360 -11.02 3.16 -4.71
N ALA A 361 -10.34 3.86 -3.80
CA ALA A 361 -9.01 4.40 -4.04
C ALA A 361 -7.95 3.30 -4.23
N MET A 362 -8.09 2.18 -3.50
CA MET A 362 -7.23 1.02 -3.66
C MET A 362 -7.31 0.40 -5.07
N GLU A 363 -8.44 0.55 -5.78
CA GLU A 363 -8.61 -0.01 -7.13
C GLU A 363 -7.52 0.44 -8.12
N SER A 364 -7.00 1.67 -7.97
CA SER A 364 -6.01 2.23 -8.89
C SER A 364 -4.56 2.13 -8.40
N LEU A 365 -4.31 1.52 -7.24
CA LEU A 365 -2.96 1.47 -6.67
C LEU A 365 -2.16 0.30 -7.27
N LEU A 366 -1.06 0.58 -7.98
CA LEU A 366 -0.17 -0.40 -8.62
C LEU A 366 -0.87 -1.34 -9.64
N GLY A 367 -1.87 -0.85 -10.33
CA GLY A 367 -2.66 -1.57 -11.35
C GLY A 367 -4.14 -1.67 -10.95
N ASP A 368 -5.08 -1.62 -11.88
CA ASP A 368 -6.50 -1.87 -11.65
C ASP A 368 -6.88 -3.34 -11.94
N THR A 369 -8.15 -3.67 -11.73
CA THR A 369 -8.66 -5.02 -12.02
C THR A 369 -8.36 -5.46 -13.44
N ASP A 370 -8.54 -4.57 -14.43
CA ASP A 370 -8.35 -4.90 -15.85
C ASP A 370 -6.87 -5.09 -16.19
N HIS A 371 -5.99 -4.28 -15.59
CA HIS A 371 -4.53 -4.45 -15.72
C HIS A 371 -4.08 -5.84 -15.25
N HIS A 372 -4.50 -6.26 -14.05
CA HIS A 372 -4.13 -7.56 -13.49
C HIS A 372 -4.77 -8.72 -14.24
N LEU A 373 -6.00 -8.57 -14.74
CA LEU A 373 -6.61 -9.56 -15.64
C LEU A 373 -5.82 -9.72 -16.94
N ALA A 374 -5.39 -8.60 -17.54
CA ALA A 374 -4.56 -8.64 -18.74
C ALA A 374 -3.18 -9.27 -18.46
N ALA A 375 -2.59 -9.04 -17.28
CA ALA A 375 -1.35 -9.69 -16.86
C ALA A 375 -1.53 -11.22 -16.73
N LEU A 376 -2.62 -11.67 -16.09
CA LEU A 376 -2.96 -13.09 -16.00
C LEU A 376 -3.17 -13.74 -17.38
N ALA A 377 -3.86 -13.05 -18.29
CA ALA A 377 -4.07 -13.55 -19.65
C ALA A 377 -2.74 -13.73 -20.42
N ARG A 378 -1.83 -12.76 -20.28
CA ARG A 378 -0.48 -12.85 -20.88
C ARG A 378 0.36 -13.99 -20.28
N ALA A 379 0.20 -14.28 -19.00
CA ALA A 379 0.88 -15.37 -18.31
C ALA A 379 0.29 -16.77 -18.60
N GLY A 380 -0.64 -16.90 -19.56
CA GLY A 380 -1.31 -18.16 -19.89
C GLY A 380 -2.55 -18.46 -19.03
N GLY A 381 -3.02 -17.50 -18.25
CA GLY A 381 -4.20 -17.64 -17.38
C GLY A 381 -4.00 -18.70 -16.28
N LEU A 382 -5.11 -19.26 -15.80
CA LEU A 382 -5.13 -20.37 -14.84
C LEU A 382 -5.03 -21.75 -15.52
N ILE A 383 -5.15 -21.81 -16.84
CA ILE A 383 -5.04 -23.02 -17.65
C ILE A 383 -3.75 -22.90 -18.45
N ALA A 384 -2.80 -23.81 -18.19
CA ALA A 384 -1.60 -23.89 -19.01
C ALA A 384 -2.03 -24.09 -20.47
N ALA A 385 -1.57 -23.22 -21.37
CA ALA A 385 -1.72 -23.49 -22.81
C ALA A 385 -1.07 -24.84 -23.06
N SER A 386 -1.87 -25.83 -23.47
CA SER A 386 -1.33 -27.09 -23.93
C SER A 386 -0.39 -26.79 -25.08
N ALA A 387 0.90 -27.10 -24.89
CA ALA A 387 1.96 -26.94 -25.88
C ALA A 387 1.68 -27.74 -27.14
#